data_d8fc4540cedc7d3799618ac4edb49119
#
_entry.id   d8fc4540cedc7d3799618ac4edb49119
#
_cell.length_a   1.000
_cell.length_b   1.000
_cell.length_c   1.000
_cell.angle_alpha   90.00
_cell.angle_beta   90.00
_cell.angle_gamma   90.00
#
_symmetry.space_group_name_H-M   'P 1'
#
loop_
_entity.id
_entity.type
_entity.pdbx_description
1 polymer ?
#
loop_
_entity_poly.entity_id
_entity_poly.type
_entity_poly.pdbx_seq_one_letter_code
_entity_poly.pdbx_strand_id
1 'polypeptide(L)'
;MYYTKPVDLNVTFTAAPTSIIKGKETNVVFTYVINNYKNNISNIVYNNNVLSDLTYAEHINVTDNISRTLRVETNYKDNKGASPAPFNRTITVSAI
;
A
#
# COMPACT_ATOMS: atom_id res chain seq x y z
N MET A 1 28.97 11.48 -18.82
CA MET A 1 27.90 11.45 -17.83
C MET A 1 27.41 10.03 -17.66
N TYR A 2 27.27 9.60 -16.46
CA TYR A 2 26.77 8.27 -16.19
C TYR A 2 25.31 8.32 -15.74
N TYR A 3 24.63 7.23 -15.94
CA TYR A 3 23.24 7.07 -15.58
C TYR A 3 23.13 6.76 -14.07
N THR A 4 22.29 7.48 -13.38
CA THR A 4 21.99 7.18 -11.99
C THR A 4 20.70 6.37 -11.93
N LYS A 5 20.82 5.14 -11.49
CA LYS A 5 19.65 4.27 -11.38
C LYS A 5 18.71 4.81 -10.30
N PRO A 6 17.42 4.98 -10.59
CA PRO A 6 16.46 5.34 -9.57
C PRO A 6 16.39 4.28 -8.49
N VAL A 7 16.12 4.70 -7.26
CA VAL A 7 15.93 3.77 -6.16
C VAL A 7 14.58 3.08 -6.35
N ASP A 8 14.57 1.76 -6.24
CA ASP A 8 13.34 1.00 -6.38
C ASP A 8 12.40 1.33 -5.24
N LEU A 9 11.13 1.47 -5.59
CA LEU A 9 10.08 1.68 -4.60
C LEU A 9 9.85 0.37 -3.85
N ASN A 10 10.03 0.40 -2.54
CA ASN A 10 9.82 -0.76 -1.69
C ASN A 10 8.59 -0.51 -0.82
N VAL A 11 7.51 -1.21 -1.12
CA VAL A 11 6.25 -1.06 -0.40
C VAL A 11 5.89 -2.40 0.22
N THR A 12 5.62 -2.38 1.52
CA THR A 12 5.09 -3.51 2.25
C THR A 12 3.64 -3.20 2.61
N PHE A 13 2.72 -4.08 2.21
CA PHE A 13 1.32 -3.94 2.55
C PHE A 13 0.81 -5.29 3.04
N THR A 14 0.36 -5.33 4.29
CA THR A 14 -0.03 -6.56 4.97
C THR A 14 -1.32 -6.40 5.75
N ALA A 15 -1.96 -7.50 6.05
CA ALA A 15 -3.13 -7.55 6.92
C ALA A 15 -2.97 -8.69 7.92
N ALA A 16 -3.47 -8.49 9.11
CA ALA A 16 -3.46 -9.51 10.16
C ALA A 16 -4.72 -9.37 11.02
N PRO A 17 -5.50 -10.44 11.20
CA PRO A 17 -5.39 -11.74 10.51
C PRO A 17 -5.86 -11.65 9.06
N THR A 18 -5.56 -12.67 8.25
CA THR A 18 -6.01 -12.73 6.85
C THR A 18 -7.29 -13.53 6.68
N SER A 19 -7.76 -14.16 7.74
CA SER A 19 -9.06 -14.82 7.77
C SER A 19 -9.69 -14.64 9.14
N ILE A 20 -11.01 -14.54 9.16
CA ILE A 20 -11.79 -14.36 10.38
C ILE A 20 -12.99 -15.30 10.36
N ILE A 21 -13.72 -15.36 11.46
CA ILE A 21 -14.95 -16.15 11.54
C ILE A 21 -16.13 -15.23 11.26
N LYS A 22 -16.93 -15.60 10.26
CA LYS A 22 -18.10 -14.82 9.88
C LYS A 22 -19.07 -14.71 11.06
N GLY A 23 -19.52 -13.47 11.30
CA GLY A 23 -20.43 -13.18 12.41
C GLY A 23 -19.74 -12.92 13.73
N LYS A 24 -18.42 -13.18 13.84
CA LYS A 24 -17.67 -12.86 15.04
C LYS A 24 -16.82 -11.62 14.80
N GLU A 25 -17.07 -10.58 15.58
CA GLU A 25 -16.30 -9.35 15.47
C GLU A 25 -14.84 -9.60 15.79
N THR A 26 -13.97 -9.22 14.88
CA THR A 26 -12.53 -9.44 15.00
C THR A 26 -11.82 -8.17 14.57
N ASN A 27 -10.82 -7.76 15.33
CA ASN A 27 -9.98 -6.63 14.95
C ASN A 27 -8.99 -7.06 13.87
N VAL A 28 -9.04 -6.38 12.74
CA VAL A 28 -8.13 -6.59 11.62
C VAL A 28 -7.27 -5.35 11.47
N VAL A 29 -5.98 -5.55 11.29
CA VAL A 29 -5.02 -4.47 11.12
C VAL A 29 -4.45 -4.54 9.72
N PHE A 30 -4.67 -3.50 8.93
CA PHE A 30 -4.01 -3.31 7.63
C PHE A 30 -2.86 -2.34 7.82
N THR A 31 -1.67 -2.75 7.43
CA THR A 31 -0.47 -1.93 7.62
C THR A 31 0.26 -1.79 6.29
N TYR A 32 0.68 -0.57 5.96
CA TYR A 32 1.63 -0.38 4.89
C TYR A 32 2.84 0.39 5.38
N VAL A 33 3.99 0.07 4.80
CA VAL A 33 5.24 0.76 5.01
C VAL A 33 5.85 1.03 3.64
N ILE A 34 6.17 2.28 3.38
CA ILE A 34 6.75 2.68 2.10
C ILE A 34 8.17 3.15 2.38
N ASN A 35 9.14 2.41 1.87
CA ASN A 35 10.54 2.81 1.90
C ASN A 35 10.83 3.50 0.58
N ASN A 36 11.03 4.78 0.67
CA ASN A 36 11.27 5.60 -0.49
C ASN A 36 12.35 6.62 -0.18
N TYR A 37 13.19 6.87 -1.16
CA TYR A 37 14.24 7.86 -1.02
C TYR A 37 13.93 9.07 -1.89
N LYS A 38 14.30 10.24 -1.41
CA LYS A 38 14.30 11.47 -2.19
C LYS A 38 12.94 11.90 -2.72
N ASN A 39 11.90 11.58 -1.98
CA ASN A 39 10.55 12.10 -2.28
C ASN A 39 10.05 11.75 -3.70
N ASN A 40 10.33 10.53 -4.13
CA ASN A 40 9.86 10.08 -5.44
C ASN A 40 8.38 9.71 -5.47
N ILE A 41 7.71 9.78 -4.36
CA ILE A 41 6.28 9.45 -4.28
C ILE A 41 5.47 10.69 -4.61
N SER A 42 4.59 10.57 -5.60
CA SER A 42 3.68 11.64 -5.97
C SER A 42 2.32 11.53 -5.31
N ASN A 43 1.87 10.29 -5.02
CA ASN A 43 0.55 10.09 -4.46
C ASN A 43 0.46 8.74 -3.76
N ILE A 44 -0.20 8.72 -2.60
CA ILE A 44 -0.49 7.50 -1.86
C ILE A 44 -2.00 7.44 -1.70
N VAL A 45 -2.62 6.41 -2.27
CA VAL A 45 -4.06 6.22 -2.17
C VAL A 45 -4.32 4.92 -1.43
N TYR A 46 -4.96 5.02 -0.28
CA TYR A 46 -5.34 3.88 0.52
C TYR A 46 -6.87 3.83 0.59
N ASN A 47 -7.44 2.77 0.04
CA ASN A 47 -8.89 2.55 0.01
C ASN A 47 -9.64 3.82 -0.47
N ASN A 48 -9.19 4.37 -1.61
CA ASN A 48 -9.72 5.59 -2.24
C ASN A 48 -9.50 6.88 -1.44
N ASN A 49 -8.66 6.85 -0.41
CA ASN A 49 -8.32 8.04 0.37
C ASN A 49 -6.87 8.40 0.12
N VAL A 50 -6.61 9.66 -0.15
CA VAL A 50 -5.25 10.15 -0.35
C VAL A 50 -4.61 10.40 1.01
N LEU A 51 -3.46 9.76 1.25
CA LEU A 51 -2.70 9.90 2.47
C LEU A 51 -1.34 10.50 2.17
N SER A 52 -0.72 11.09 3.19
CA SER A 52 0.60 11.67 3.06
C SER A 52 1.67 10.93 3.87
N ASP A 53 1.26 10.00 4.71
CA ASP A 53 2.19 9.27 5.57
C ASP A 53 2.81 8.10 4.82
N LEU A 54 4.10 7.87 5.07
CA LEU A 54 4.82 6.72 4.50
C LEU A 54 4.56 5.43 5.27
N THR A 55 3.93 5.54 6.43
CA THR A 55 3.60 4.41 7.29
C THR A 55 2.22 4.64 7.88
N TYR A 56 1.38 3.62 7.84
CA TYR A 56 0.04 3.74 8.38
C TYR A 56 -0.48 2.36 8.76
N ALA A 57 -1.24 2.31 9.85
CA ALA A 57 -1.89 1.09 10.27
C ALA A 57 -3.37 1.40 10.55
N GLU A 58 -4.27 0.71 9.87
CA GLU A 58 -5.69 0.83 10.11
C GLU A 58 -6.17 -0.32 10.98
N HIS A 59 -6.78 0.01 12.11
CA HIS A 59 -7.40 -0.97 13.00
C HIS A 59 -8.91 -0.91 12.78
N ILE A 60 -9.50 -2.01 12.37
CA ILE A 60 -10.93 -2.07 12.09
C ILE A 60 -11.52 -3.38 12.60
N ASN A 61 -12.69 -3.28 13.23
CA ASN A 61 -13.43 -4.46 13.67
C ASN A 61 -14.42 -4.87 12.59
N VAL A 62 -14.37 -6.12 12.19
CA VAL A 62 -15.20 -6.63 11.09
C VAL A 62 -15.81 -7.97 11.47
N THR A 63 -16.94 -8.28 10.85
CA THR A 63 -17.65 -9.55 11.04
C THR A 63 -17.80 -10.31 9.73
N ASP A 64 -17.35 -9.75 8.62
CA ASP A 64 -17.46 -10.34 7.29
C ASP A 64 -16.22 -9.99 6.48
N ASN A 65 -16.20 -10.37 5.21
CA ASN A 65 -15.11 -10.08 4.30
C ASN A 65 -14.82 -8.59 4.25
N ILE A 66 -13.54 -8.26 4.19
CA ILE A 66 -13.12 -6.87 4.03
C ILE A 66 -11.92 -6.83 3.09
N SER A 67 -11.89 -5.83 2.22
CA SER A 67 -10.78 -5.60 1.31
C SER A 67 -10.27 -4.19 1.43
N ARG A 68 -8.97 -4.04 1.23
CA ARG A 68 -8.33 -2.73 1.15
C ARG A 68 -7.34 -2.72 0.00
N THR A 69 -7.28 -1.62 -0.71
CA THR A 69 -6.36 -1.44 -1.83
C THR A 69 -5.41 -0.32 -1.53
N LEU A 70 -4.14 -0.57 -1.76
CA LEU A 70 -3.08 0.44 -1.65
C LEU A 70 -2.50 0.70 -3.03
N ARG A 71 -2.48 1.96 -3.42
CA ARG A 71 -1.86 2.40 -4.66
C ARG A 71 -0.84 3.50 -4.33
N VAL A 72 0.38 3.31 -4.78
CA VAL A 72 1.46 4.29 -4.57
C VAL A 72 1.99 4.70 -5.94
N GLU A 73 1.91 5.98 -6.23
CA GLU A 73 2.39 6.53 -7.49
C GLU A 73 3.69 7.28 -7.23
N THR A 74 4.59 7.21 -8.20
CA THR A 74 5.87 7.88 -8.12
C THR A 74 5.97 8.96 -9.20
N ASN A 75 6.82 9.95 -8.95
CA ASN A 75 6.98 11.09 -9.85
C ASN A 75 8.35 11.14 -10.49
N TYR A 76 9.20 10.13 -10.30
CA TYR A 76 10.48 10.14 -10.98
C TYR A 76 10.37 9.50 -12.36
N LYS A 77 11.33 9.80 -13.20
CA LYS A 77 11.43 9.22 -14.52
C LYS A 77 12.81 8.62 -14.70
N ASP A 78 12.89 7.55 -15.50
CA ASP A 78 14.18 6.98 -15.84
C ASP A 78 14.91 7.90 -16.82
N ASN A 79 16.10 7.48 -17.25
CA ASN A 79 16.90 8.30 -18.17
C ASN A 79 16.31 8.38 -19.58
N LYS A 80 15.24 7.63 -19.85
CA LYS A 80 14.51 7.69 -21.12
C LYS A 80 13.22 8.46 -21.01
N GLY A 81 12.93 9.01 -19.83
CA GLY A 81 11.72 9.77 -19.60
C GLY A 81 10.48 8.95 -19.24
N ALA A 82 10.64 7.65 -19.06
CA ALA A 82 9.53 6.78 -18.70
C ALA A 82 9.33 6.75 -17.19
N SER A 83 8.07 6.76 -16.76
CA SER A 83 7.73 6.61 -15.35
C SER A 83 7.50 5.13 -15.05
N PRO A 84 7.91 4.66 -13.86
CA PRO A 84 7.61 3.28 -13.47
C PRO A 84 6.12 3.10 -13.24
N ALA A 85 5.67 1.86 -13.35
CA ALA A 85 4.29 1.52 -13.01
C ALA A 85 4.05 1.77 -11.52
N PRO A 86 2.88 2.27 -11.15
CA PRO A 86 2.56 2.45 -9.74
C PRO A 86 2.43 1.11 -9.02
N PHE A 87 2.74 1.11 -7.73
CA PHE A 87 2.45 -0.03 -6.89
C PHE A 87 0.93 -0.10 -6.70
N ASN A 88 0.36 -1.27 -6.86
CA ASN A 88 -1.07 -1.45 -6.68
C ASN A 88 -1.32 -2.86 -6.13
N ARG A 89 -1.90 -2.95 -4.95
CA ARG A 89 -2.16 -4.24 -4.32
C ARG A 89 -3.46 -4.17 -3.53
N THR A 90 -4.25 -5.23 -3.64
CA THR A 90 -5.47 -5.40 -2.85
C THR A 90 -5.28 -6.60 -1.94
N ILE A 91 -5.62 -6.42 -0.66
CA ILE A 91 -5.65 -7.50 0.32
C ILE A 91 -7.10 -7.72 0.72
N THR A 92 -7.53 -8.97 0.68
CA THR A 92 -8.86 -9.37 1.15
C THR A 92 -8.69 -10.25 2.37
N VAL A 93 -9.40 -9.90 3.45
CA VAL A 93 -9.53 -10.74 4.62
C VAL A 93 -10.83 -11.49 4.49
N SER A 94 -10.75 -12.81 4.49
CA SER A 94 -11.91 -13.66 4.24
C SER A 94 -12.58 -14.06 5.54
N ALA A 95 -13.92 -13.97 5.55
CA ALA A 95 -14.73 -14.50 6.65
C ALA A 95 -15.18 -15.91 6.28
N ILE A 96 -14.92 -16.82 7.17
CA ILE A 96 -15.19 -18.25 6.96
C ILE A 96 -16.41 -18.70 7.75
#